data_c1ba7ea8b15f1ac9f0e3fee0ac64c221
#
_entry.id   c1ba7ea8b15f1ac9f0e3fee0ac64c221
#
_cell.length_a   1.000
_cell.length_b   1.000
_cell.length_c   1.000
_cell.angle_alpha   90.00
_cell.angle_beta   90.00
_cell.angle_gamma   90.00
#
_symmetry.space_group_name_H-M   'P 1'
#
loop_
_entity.id
_entity.type
_entity.pdbx_description
1 polymer ?
#
loop_
_entity_poly.entity_id
_entity_poly.type
_entity_poly.pdbx_seq_one_letter_code
_entity_poly.pdbx_strand_id
1 'polypeptide(L)'
;MKVYAVKRGNKTGIFENWFECQAATKGFSGAEFKSFATREEAEAYLEDRDVWVDQVEKDNAEGYLVAFTDGSFDKDLKRYSYGVQFILPDGSQSDICGYGSNPEYIDSNNIIGEIFGVINALDWAVSNNYGKIKVYHDYEGLSKWISGEWEANSKVGRMYLGLFNAKFKDVLEVLFVKVPGHSNVVYNEKADQLAKSALVDKKKVAVKGDNWFSIPYFKQDDLMRL
;
A
#
# COMPACT_ATOMS: atom_id res chain seq x y z
N MET A 1 -17.01 -8.23 -11.40
CA MET A 1 -16.80 -9.07 -12.60
C MET A 1 -15.66 -8.45 -13.39
N LYS A 2 -14.69 -9.20 -13.90
CA LYS A 2 -13.57 -8.61 -14.65
C LYS A 2 -14.04 -8.14 -16.02
N VAL A 3 -13.58 -6.96 -16.44
CA VAL A 3 -13.70 -6.44 -17.81
C VAL A 3 -12.34 -6.45 -18.50
N TYR A 4 -12.32 -6.44 -19.82
CA TYR A 4 -11.10 -6.52 -20.63
C TYR A 4 -11.06 -5.34 -21.59
N ALA A 5 -9.94 -4.62 -21.64
CA ALA A 5 -9.71 -3.57 -22.63
C ALA A 5 -8.68 -4.04 -23.66
N VAL A 6 -8.97 -3.82 -24.93
CA VAL A 6 -8.06 -4.07 -26.06
C VAL A 6 -7.69 -2.73 -26.65
N LYS A 7 -6.43 -2.33 -26.49
CA LYS A 7 -5.86 -1.10 -27.03
C LYS A 7 -5.36 -1.29 -28.46
N ARG A 8 -4.81 -2.49 -28.75
CA ARG A 8 -4.37 -2.91 -30.08
C ARG A 8 -4.79 -4.34 -30.36
N GLY A 9 -5.53 -4.55 -31.44
CA GLY A 9 -6.06 -5.85 -31.84
C GLY A 9 -6.86 -5.75 -33.17
N ASN A 10 -7.50 -6.85 -33.56
CA ASN A 10 -8.44 -6.85 -34.68
C ASN A 10 -9.68 -5.98 -34.39
N LYS A 11 -10.03 -5.85 -33.11
CA LYS A 11 -11.08 -4.96 -32.62
C LYS A 11 -10.62 -4.36 -31.30
N THR A 12 -10.68 -3.02 -31.17
CA THR A 12 -10.34 -2.28 -29.96
C THR A 12 -11.59 -1.96 -29.16
N GLY A 13 -11.44 -1.69 -27.84
CA GLY A 13 -12.54 -1.33 -26.95
C GLY A 13 -12.61 -2.20 -25.70
N ILE A 14 -13.74 -2.12 -24.99
CA ILE A 14 -13.97 -2.84 -23.74
C ILE A 14 -14.88 -4.04 -24.00
N PHE A 15 -14.54 -5.17 -23.40
CA PHE A 15 -15.21 -6.45 -23.54
C PHE A 15 -15.56 -6.99 -22.14
N GLU A 16 -16.78 -7.53 -21.99
CA GLU A 16 -17.28 -8.00 -20.72
C GLU A 16 -16.77 -9.39 -20.31
N ASN A 17 -16.17 -10.13 -21.25
CA ASN A 17 -15.63 -11.46 -21.00
C ASN A 17 -14.35 -11.76 -21.79
N TRP A 18 -13.63 -12.77 -21.33
CA TRP A 18 -12.38 -13.20 -21.95
C TRP A 18 -12.54 -13.69 -23.40
N PHE A 19 -13.66 -14.34 -23.71
CA PHE A 19 -13.90 -14.89 -25.06
C PHE A 19 -13.94 -13.79 -26.11
N GLU A 20 -14.60 -12.69 -25.83
CA GLU A 20 -14.68 -11.53 -26.72
C GLU A 20 -13.32 -10.86 -26.87
N CYS A 21 -12.60 -10.67 -25.76
CA CYS A 21 -11.24 -10.13 -25.76
C CYS A 21 -10.28 -11.00 -26.58
N GLN A 22 -10.35 -12.33 -26.39
CA GLN A 22 -9.54 -13.27 -27.15
C GLN A 22 -9.86 -13.23 -28.66
N ALA A 23 -11.13 -13.15 -29.03
CA ALA A 23 -11.54 -13.02 -30.43
C ALA A 23 -11.03 -11.71 -31.04
N ALA A 24 -11.03 -10.63 -30.25
CA ALA A 24 -10.54 -9.31 -30.68
C ALA A 24 -9.01 -9.25 -30.87
N THR A 25 -8.27 -10.16 -30.26
CA THR A 25 -6.78 -10.15 -30.26
C THR A 25 -6.16 -11.32 -31.02
N LYS A 26 -6.93 -12.40 -31.28
CA LYS A 26 -6.44 -13.62 -31.90
C LYS A 26 -5.81 -13.36 -33.26
N GLY A 27 -4.54 -13.79 -33.43
CA GLY A 27 -3.80 -13.67 -34.66
C GLY A 27 -3.28 -12.26 -34.98
N PHE A 28 -3.51 -11.28 -34.10
CA PHE A 28 -2.99 -9.93 -34.29
C PHE A 28 -1.60 -9.82 -33.64
N SER A 29 -0.59 -9.51 -34.46
CA SER A 29 0.80 -9.34 -33.99
C SER A 29 0.94 -8.04 -33.23
N GLY A 30 1.47 -8.12 -31.96
CA GLY A 30 1.61 -6.97 -31.10
C GLY A 30 0.28 -6.50 -30.50
N ALA A 31 -0.63 -7.43 -30.22
CA ALA A 31 -1.87 -7.13 -29.51
C ALA A 31 -1.57 -6.59 -28.10
N GLU A 32 -2.27 -5.49 -27.72
CA GLU A 32 -2.20 -4.89 -26.39
C GLU A 32 -3.57 -4.96 -25.75
N PHE A 33 -3.66 -5.70 -24.67
CA PHE A 33 -4.89 -5.85 -23.91
C PHE A 33 -4.62 -6.14 -22.44
N LYS A 34 -5.56 -5.76 -21.56
CA LYS A 34 -5.44 -5.96 -20.12
C LYS A 34 -6.81 -6.21 -19.51
N SER A 35 -6.85 -6.93 -18.36
CA SER A 35 -8.08 -7.12 -17.57
C SER A 35 -8.11 -6.14 -16.39
N PHE A 36 -9.31 -5.67 -16.05
CA PHE A 36 -9.55 -4.69 -15.00
C PHE A 36 -10.66 -5.14 -14.08
N ALA A 37 -10.68 -4.61 -12.86
CA ALA A 37 -11.74 -4.87 -11.88
C ALA A 37 -13.00 -4.07 -12.22
N THR A 38 -12.83 -2.86 -12.75
CA THR A 38 -13.92 -1.94 -13.10
C THR A 38 -13.85 -1.52 -14.57
N ARG A 39 -15.00 -1.04 -15.08
CA ARG A 39 -15.08 -0.47 -16.43
C ARG A 39 -14.33 0.86 -16.54
N GLU A 40 -14.37 1.67 -15.48
CA GLU A 40 -13.66 2.95 -15.42
C GLU A 40 -12.15 2.79 -15.58
N GLU A 41 -11.54 1.79 -14.91
CA GLU A 41 -10.12 1.46 -15.11
C GLU A 41 -9.82 1.04 -16.56
N ALA A 42 -10.74 0.30 -17.19
CA ALA A 42 -10.59 -0.15 -18.57
C ALA A 42 -10.70 1.03 -19.56
N GLU A 43 -11.60 1.98 -19.31
CA GLU A 43 -11.76 3.22 -20.07
C GLU A 43 -10.52 4.09 -19.96
N ALA A 44 -10.03 4.31 -18.75
CA ALA A 44 -8.81 5.07 -18.50
C ALA A 44 -7.58 4.47 -19.20
N TYR A 45 -7.46 3.14 -19.17
CA TYR A 45 -6.38 2.44 -19.89
C TYR A 45 -6.42 2.71 -21.42
N LEU A 46 -7.60 2.75 -22.02
CA LEU A 46 -7.75 3.06 -23.45
C LEU A 46 -7.40 4.53 -23.74
N GLU A 47 -7.63 5.43 -22.79
CA GLU A 47 -7.35 6.86 -22.88
C GLU A 47 -5.92 7.25 -22.46
N ASP A 48 -5.07 6.29 -22.09
CA ASP A 48 -3.74 6.52 -21.48
C ASP A 48 -3.80 7.33 -20.18
N ARG A 49 -4.91 7.22 -19.45
CA ARG A 49 -5.18 7.92 -18.20
C ARG A 49 -5.03 6.94 -17.01
N ASP A 50 -4.50 7.39 -15.90
CA ASP A 50 -4.40 6.60 -14.67
C ASP A 50 -5.45 7.09 -13.67
N VAL A 51 -6.50 6.30 -13.45
CA VAL A 51 -7.58 6.62 -12.51
C VAL A 51 -7.09 6.84 -11.07
N TRP A 52 -5.97 6.20 -10.71
CA TRP A 52 -5.40 6.34 -9.38
C TRP A 52 -4.68 7.68 -9.21
N VAL A 53 -4.04 8.20 -10.27
CA VAL A 53 -3.48 9.55 -10.27
C VAL A 53 -4.60 10.58 -10.14
N ASP A 54 -5.67 10.45 -10.93
CA ASP A 54 -6.84 11.34 -10.83
C ASP A 54 -7.48 11.31 -9.43
N GLN A 55 -7.53 10.12 -8.79
CA GLN A 55 -8.08 9.98 -7.44
C GLN A 55 -7.17 10.64 -6.40
N VAL A 56 -5.86 10.45 -6.51
CA VAL A 56 -4.87 11.09 -5.61
C VAL A 56 -4.95 12.62 -5.70
N GLU A 57 -5.09 13.17 -6.92
CA GLU A 57 -5.26 14.62 -7.10
C GLU A 57 -6.52 15.15 -6.41
N LYS A 58 -7.64 14.41 -6.47
CA LYS A 58 -8.87 14.76 -5.73
C LYS A 58 -8.65 14.71 -4.23
N ASP A 59 -8.02 13.66 -3.72
CA ASP A 59 -7.75 13.49 -2.29
C ASP A 59 -6.85 14.60 -1.75
N ASN A 60 -5.82 14.97 -2.52
CA ASN A 60 -4.94 16.10 -2.19
C ASN A 60 -5.70 17.44 -2.23
N ALA A 61 -6.59 17.65 -3.21
CA ALA A 61 -7.43 18.85 -3.29
C ALA A 61 -8.40 18.97 -2.09
N GLU A 62 -8.83 17.83 -1.53
CA GLU A 62 -9.56 17.76 -0.27
C GLU A 62 -8.66 17.99 0.95
N GLY A 63 -7.35 18.12 0.76
CA GLY A 63 -6.33 18.38 1.79
C GLY A 63 -5.86 17.14 2.53
N TYR A 64 -6.09 15.92 2.02
CA TYR A 64 -5.50 14.71 2.57
C TYR A 64 -4.03 14.58 2.16
N LEU A 65 -3.19 14.19 3.10
CA LEU A 65 -1.93 13.52 2.78
C LEU A 65 -2.30 12.14 2.19
N VAL A 66 -1.71 11.76 1.07
CA VAL A 66 -1.88 10.43 0.50
C VAL A 66 -0.62 9.60 0.74
N ALA A 67 -0.78 8.35 1.19
CA ALA A 67 0.30 7.41 1.39
C ALA A 67 -0.04 6.05 0.75
N PHE A 68 0.82 5.56 -0.14
CA PHE A 68 0.78 4.18 -0.62
C PHE A 68 1.76 3.36 0.20
N THR A 69 1.31 2.23 0.74
CA THR A 69 2.12 1.36 1.60
C THR A 69 2.18 -0.05 1.04
N ASP A 70 3.35 -0.68 1.15
CA ASP A 70 3.56 -2.08 0.79
C ASP A 70 4.57 -2.74 1.73
N GLY A 71 4.43 -4.05 1.92
CA GLY A 71 5.29 -4.88 2.74
C GLY A 71 5.99 -5.97 1.94
N SER A 72 7.21 -6.31 2.33
CA SER A 72 7.95 -7.41 1.74
C SER A 72 8.58 -8.31 2.80
N PHE A 73 8.91 -9.55 2.45
CA PHE A 73 9.53 -10.52 3.35
C PHE A 73 10.54 -11.39 2.61
N ASP A 74 11.73 -11.50 3.19
CA ASP A 74 12.78 -12.42 2.74
C ASP A 74 12.98 -13.54 3.76
N LYS A 75 12.71 -14.78 3.33
CA LYS A 75 12.78 -15.99 4.17
C LYS A 75 14.22 -16.34 4.53
N ASP A 76 15.16 -16.12 3.63
CA ASP A 76 16.57 -16.50 3.81
C ASP A 76 17.26 -15.52 4.76
N LEU A 77 16.97 -14.23 4.61
CA LEU A 77 17.47 -13.20 5.50
C LEU A 77 16.68 -13.11 6.82
N LYS A 78 15.53 -13.78 6.92
CA LYS A 78 14.57 -13.66 8.03
C LYS A 78 14.27 -12.20 8.35
N ARG A 79 13.93 -11.43 7.30
CA ARG A 79 13.65 -10.00 7.39
C ARG A 79 12.31 -9.69 6.75
N TYR A 80 11.61 -8.76 7.35
CA TYR A 80 10.47 -8.09 6.77
C TYR A 80 10.83 -6.62 6.54
N SER A 81 10.20 -5.99 5.57
CA SER A 81 10.42 -4.59 5.23
C SER A 81 9.13 -3.92 4.85
N TYR A 82 9.18 -2.61 4.81
CA TYR A 82 8.10 -1.76 4.33
C TYR A 82 8.61 -0.66 3.41
N GLY A 83 7.73 -0.19 2.54
CA GLY A 83 7.91 1.00 1.74
C GLY A 83 6.65 1.87 1.83
N VAL A 84 6.84 3.18 1.87
CA VAL A 84 5.77 4.16 1.83
C VAL A 84 6.13 5.25 0.82
N GLN A 85 5.22 5.49 -0.12
CA GLN A 85 5.27 6.62 -1.04
C GLN A 85 4.20 7.63 -0.62
N PHE A 86 4.63 8.84 -0.28
CA PHE A 86 3.73 9.95 0.03
C PHE A 86 3.53 10.86 -1.17
N ILE A 87 2.29 11.33 -1.34
CA ILE A 87 1.93 12.43 -2.22
C ILE A 87 1.27 13.49 -1.35
N LEU A 88 1.92 14.66 -1.28
CA LEU A 88 1.51 15.74 -0.41
C LEU A 88 0.41 16.59 -1.07
N PRO A 89 -0.38 17.38 -0.30
CA PRO A 89 -1.45 18.22 -0.86
C PRO A 89 -0.98 19.26 -1.90
N ASP A 90 0.30 19.62 -1.92
CA ASP A 90 0.91 20.49 -2.92
C ASP A 90 1.41 19.75 -4.17
N GLY A 91 1.18 18.43 -4.24
CA GLY A 91 1.64 17.55 -5.32
C GLY A 91 3.09 17.10 -5.19
N SER A 92 3.83 17.59 -4.21
CA SER A 92 5.19 17.10 -3.97
C SER A 92 5.17 15.68 -3.41
N GLN A 93 6.30 14.97 -3.54
CA GLN A 93 6.40 13.57 -3.15
C GLN A 93 7.53 13.38 -2.14
N SER A 94 7.32 12.43 -1.23
CA SER A 94 8.32 11.96 -0.28
C SER A 94 8.22 10.45 -0.15
N ASP A 95 9.27 9.81 0.30
CA ASP A 95 9.24 8.37 0.56
C ASP A 95 9.99 7.99 1.84
N ILE A 96 9.59 6.88 2.43
CA ILE A 96 10.31 6.22 3.50
C ILE A 96 10.30 4.71 3.28
N CYS A 97 11.33 4.04 3.75
CA CYS A 97 11.36 2.58 3.81
C CYS A 97 12.21 2.12 5.00
N GLY A 98 12.00 0.89 5.42
CA GLY A 98 12.77 0.29 6.47
C GLY A 98 12.59 -1.22 6.54
N TYR A 99 13.39 -1.88 7.38
CA TYR A 99 13.27 -3.33 7.61
C TYR A 99 13.38 -3.68 9.09
N GLY A 100 12.94 -4.90 9.42
CA GLY A 100 13.12 -5.49 10.73
C GLY A 100 13.36 -7.00 10.66
N SER A 101 13.84 -7.54 11.77
CA SER A 101 14.16 -8.97 11.91
C SER A 101 13.75 -9.52 13.28
N ASN A 102 12.77 -8.89 13.94
CA ASN A 102 12.32 -9.38 15.24
C ASN A 102 11.70 -10.78 15.11
N PRO A 103 12.28 -11.81 15.78
CA PRO A 103 11.81 -13.19 15.69
C PRO A 103 10.33 -13.37 16.06
N GLU A 104 9.79 -12.52 16.90
CA GLU A 104 8.40 -12.58 17.33
C GLU A 104 7.38 -12.31 16.22
N TYR A 105 7.80 -11.68 15.13
CA TYR A 105 6.93 -11.25 14.02
C TYR A 105 7.24 -11.95 12.70
N ILE A 106 8.36 -12.69 12.62
CA ILE A 106 8.83 -13.34 11.38
C ILE A 106 7.78 -14.31 10.81
N ASP A 107 7.04 -15.02 11.66
CA ASP A 107 6.02 -15.97 11.23
C ASP A 107 4.82 -15.30 10.50
N SER A 108 4.70 -13.98 10.62
CA SER A 108 3.65 -13.22 9.92
C SER A 108 4.01 -12.87 8.48
N ASN A 109 5.21 -13.25 8.01
CA ASN A 109 5.73 -13.01 6.66
C ASN A 109 5.61 -11.52 6.24
N ASN A 110 5.05 -11.25 5.06
CA ASN A 110 4.87 -9.88 4.55
C ASN A 110 3.83 -9.05 5.33
N ILE A 111 2.87 -9.68 6.02
CA ILE A 111 1.82 -8.97 6.78
C ILE A 111 2.42 -8.00 7.80
N ILE A 112 3.51 -8.37 8.45
CA ILE A 112 4.17 -7.46 9.39
C ILE A 112 4.81 -6.26 8.67
N GLY A 113 5.32 -6.43 7.47
CA GLY A 113 5.81 -5.35 6.62
C GLY A 113 4.70 -4.36 6.27
N GLU A 114 3.53 -4.89 5.85
CA GLU A 114 2.33 -4.09 5.59
C GLU A 114 1.91 -3.26 6.80
N ILE A 115 1.82 -3.88 7.97
CA ILE A 115 1.49 -3.21 9.24
C ILE A 115 2.48 -2.07 9.53
N PHE A 116 3.78 -2.32 9.38
CA PHE A 116 4.78 -1.28 9.63
C PHE A 116 4.76 -0.18 8.58
N GLY A 117 4.42 -0.48 7.33
CA GLY A 117 4.18 0.53 6.31
C GLY A 117 3.11 1.52 6.77
N VAL A 118 1.96 1.02 7.21
CA VAL A 118 0.87 1.87 7.72
C VAL A 118 1.29 2.63 8.98
N ILE A 119 1.83 1.96 9.99
CA ILE A 119 2.23 2.62 11.25
C ILE A 119 3.21 3.76 10.99
N ASN A 120 4.22 3.54 10.14
CA ASN A 120 5.21 4.56 9.81
C ASN A 120 4.61 5.68 8.95
N ALA A 121 3.63 5.40 8.09
CA ALA A 121 2.90 6.42 7.36
C ALA A 121 2.10 7.33 8.30
N LEU A 122 1.40 6.76 9.29
CA LEU A 122 0.63 7.52 10.28
C LEU A 122 1.53 8.35 11.20
N ASP A 123 2.64 7.78 11.66
CA ASP A 123 3.62 8.48 12.50
C ASP A 123 4.28 9.64 11.76
N TRP A 124 4.62 9.43 10.49
CA TRP A 124 5.14 10.49 9.63
C TRP A 124 4.12 11.62 9.43
N ALA A 125 2.85 11.29 9.22
CA ALA A 125 1.78 12.27 9.08
C ALA A 125 1.67 13.16 10.34
N VAL A 126 1.61 12.54 11.52
CA VAL A 126 1.54 13.26 12.81
C VAL A 126 2.80 14.12 13.02
N SER A 127 3.98 13.58 12.77
CA SER A 127 5.26 14.27 12.94
C SER A 127 5.44 15.47 12.02
N ASN A 128 4.75 15.48 10.87
CA ASN A 128 4.74 16.58 9.90
C ASN A 128 3.48 17.45 9.98
N ASN A 129 2.71 17.34 11.09
CA ASN A 129 1.52 18.14 11.39
C ASN A 129 0.36 17.99 10.37
N TYR A 130 0.23 16.82 9.74
CA TYR A 130 -0.97 16.49 8.97
C TYR A 130 -2.08 16.03 9.90
N GLY A 131 -3.27 16.62 9.75
CA GLY A 131 -4.46 16.22 10.53
C GLY A 131 -5.28 15.12 9.87
N LYS A 132 -5.02 14.80 8.59
CA LYS A 132 -5.75 13.76 7.85
C LYS A 132 -4.90 13.09 6.79
N ILE A 133 -5.11 11.78 6.64
CA ILE A 133 -4.37 10.94 5.70
C ILE A 133 -5.28 9.90 5.04
N LYS A 134 -5.07 9.64 3.75
CA LYS A 134 -5.60 8.46 3.06
C LYS A 134 -4.47 7.47 2.83
N VAL A 135 -4.66 6.25 3.36
CA VAL A 135 -3.69 5.15 3.23
C VAL A 135 -4.17 4.17 2.17
N TYR A 136 -3.45 4.10 1.07
CA TYR A 136 -3.67 3.17 -0.03
C TYR A 136 -2.88 1.89 0.21
N HIS A 137 -3.55 0.74 0.20
CA HIS A 137 -2.96 -0.55 0.55
C HIS A 137 -3.62 -1.70 -0.21
N ASP A 138 -2.95 -2.83 -0.34
CA ASP A 138 -3.50 -4.01 -1.02
C ASP A 138 -3.90 -5.17 -0.07
N TYR A 139 -3.52 -5.14 1.20
CA TYR A 139 -3.90 -6.14 2.20
C TYR A 139 -5.14 -5.69 3.01
N GLU A 140 -6.29 -6.30 2.77
CA GLU A 140 -7.57 -5.93 3.39
C GLU A 140 -7.58 -5.96 4.93
N GLY A 141 -6.76 -6.81 5.55
CA GLY A 141 -6.69 -6.90 7.01
C GLY A 141 -6.37 -5.57 7.70
N LEU A 142 -5.59 -4.69 7.05
CA LEU A 142 -5.20 -3.40 7.61
C LEU A 142 -6.41 -2.51 7.93
N SER A 143 -7.32 -2.35 6.98
CA SER A 143 -8.53 -1.55 7.16
C SER A 143 -9.59 -2.27 7.98
N LYS A 144 -9.77 -3.58 7.77
CA LYS A 144 -10.85 -4.37 8.39
C LYS A 144 -10.62 -4.63 9.88
N TRP A 145 -9.38 -4.69 10.34
CA TRP A 145 -9.09 -4.74 11.78
C TRP A 145 -9.40 -3.41 12.47
N ILE A 146 -9.09 -2.29 11.82
CA ILE A 146 -9.37 -0.96 12.38
C ILE A 146 -10.87 -0.65 12.39
N SER A 147 -11.60 -1.02 11.34
CA SER A 147 -13.06 -0.84 11.26
C SER A 147 -13.84 -1.80 12.18
N GLY A 148 -13.21 -2.88 12.66
CA GLY A 148 -13.87 -3.93 13.43
C GLY A 148 -14.66 -4.94 12.58
N GLU A 149 -14.56 -4.88 11.25
CA GLU A 149 -15.17 -5.89 10.37
C GLU A 149 -14.51 -7.26 10.55
N TRP A 150 -13.21 -7.30 10.85
CA TRP A 150 -12.48 -8.51 11.19
C TRP A 150 -11.94 -8.43 12.62
N GLU A 151 -12.01 -9.56 13.32
CA GLU A 151 -11.33 -9.71 14.61
C GLU A 151 -9.82 -9.83 14.41
N ALA A 152 -9.06 -9.05 15.19
CA ALA A 152 -7.59 -9.10 15.20
C ALA A 152 -7.10 -10.29 16.05
N ASN A 153 -7.26 -11.52 15.57
CA ASN A 153 -6.94 -12.75 16.31
C ASN A 153 -5.44 -13.08 16.34
N SER A 154 -4.66 -12.57 15.39
CA SER A 154 -3.20 -12.76 15.39
C SER A 154 -2.49 -11.83 16.35
N LYS A 155 -1.27 -12.21 16.79
CA LYS A 155 -0.42 -11.36 17.63
C LYS A 155 -0.15 -10.00 16.98
N VAL A 156 0.20 -10.03 15.69
CA VAL A 156 0.51 -8.80 14.92
C VAL A 156 -0.72 -7.93 14.65
N GLY A 157 -1.89 -8.55 14.42
CA GLY A 157 -3.16 -7.81 14.29
C GLY A 157 -3.56 -7.11 15.58
N ARG A 158 -3.45 -7.78 16.73
CA ARG A 158 -3.72 -7.16 18.06
C ARG A 158 -2.75 -6.02 18.34
N MET A 159 -1.46 -6.21 18.06
CA MET A 159 -0.45 -5.16 18.21
C MET A 159 -0.83 -3.94 17.35
N TYR A 160 -1.13 -4.15 16.08
CA TYR A 160 -1.51 -3.08 15.14
C TYR A 160 -2.73 -2.31 15.62
N LEU A 161 -3.80 -3.01 15.98
CA LEU A 161 -5.04 -2.38 16.48
C LEU A 161 -4.80 -1.60 17.79
N GLY A 162 -4.01 -2.17 18.71
CA GLY A 162 -3.65 -1.51 19.97
C GLY A 162 -2.87 -0.23 19.74
N LEU A 163 -1.89 -0.25 18.85
CA LEU A 163 -1.10 0.94 18.47
C LEU A 163 -1.95 2.02 17.81
N PHE A 164 -2.79 1.62 16.86
CA PHE A 164 -3.70 2.55 16.20
C PHE A 164 -4.59 3.27 17.22
N ASN A 165 -5.25 2.51 18.10
CA ASN A 165 -6.13 3.07 19.10
C ASN A 165 -5.40 3.99 20.11
N ALA A 166 -4.18 3.61 20.50
CA ALA A 166 -3.42 4.37 21.51
C ALA A 166 -2.79 5.66 20.97
N LYS A 167 -2.43 5.70 19.67
CA LYS A 167 -1.61 6.80 19.13
C LYS A 167 -2.30 7.64 18.05
N PHE A 168 -3.16 7.07 17.26
CA PHE A 168 -3.63 7.74 16.03
C PHE A 168 -5.11 8.05 16.02
N LYS A 169 -5.93 7.21 16.64
CA LYS A 169 -7.40 7.28 16.56
C LYS A 169 -7.98 8.67 16.89
N ASP A 170 -7.42 9.35 17.90
CA ASP A 170 -7.96 10.62 18.40
C ASP A 170 -7.19 11.84 17.90
N VAL A 171 -6.11 11.65 17.12
CA VAL A 171 -5.23 12.73 16.65
C VAL A 171 -5.13 12.86 15.15
N LEU A 172 -5.57 11.83 14.40
CA LEU A 172 -5.43 11.76 12.96
C LEU A 172 -6.70 11.19 12.33
N GLU A 173 -7.28 11.90 11.37
CA GLU A 173 -8.33 11.36 10.51
C GLU A 173 -7.69 10.41 9.49
N VAL A 174 -8.00 9.11 9.59
CA VAL A 174 -7.42 8.08 8.74
C VAL A 174 -8.49 7.41 7.90
N LEU A 175 -8.34 7.48 6.58
CA LEU A 175 -9.15 6.73 5.63
C LEU A 175 -8.28 5.69 4.92
N PHE A 176 -8.81 4.48 4.79
CA PHE A 176 -8.14 3.39 4.09
C PHE A 176 -8.77 3.18 2.72
N VAL A 177 -7.92 3.08 1.69
CA VAL A 177 -8.32 2.84 0.31
C VAL A 177 -7.67 1.56 -0.19
N LYS A 178 -8.50 0.56 -0.51
CA LYS A 178 -8.02 -0.70 -1.07
C LYS A 178 -7.63 -0.52 -2.53
N VAL A 179 -6.38 -0.82 -2.87
CA VAL A 179 -5.93 -0.93 -4.26
C VAL A 179 -5.83 -2.39 -4.69
N PRO A 180 -6.00 -2.70 -5.97
CA PRO A 180 -5.73 -4.05 -6.47
C PRO A 180 -4.22 -4.34 -6.37
N GLY A 181 -3.85 -5.48 -5.79
CA GLY A 181 -2.45 -5.93 -5.78
C GLY A 181 -1.92 -6.18 -7.21
N HIS A 182 -0.67 -5.84 -7.47
CA HIS A 182 0.00 -6.03 -8.78
C HIS A 182 -0.76 -5.45 -9.98
N SER A 183 -1.36 -4.27 -9.82
CA SER A 183 -2.26 -3.66 -10.81
C SER A 183 -1.62 -2.56 -11.66
N ASN A 184 -0.31 -2.38 -11.61
CA ASN A 184 0.42 -1.27 -12.25
C ASN A 184 -0.06 0.12 -11.78
N VAL A 185 -0.55 0.22 -10.54
CA VAL A 185 -0.77 1.52 -9.88
C VAL A 185 0.60 2.11 -9.57
N VAL A 186 0.96 3.18 -10.27
CA VAL A 186 2.34 3.73 -10.27
C VAL A 186 2.89 3.98 -8.86
N TYR A 187 2.07 4.52 -7.97
CA TYR A 187 2.48 4.80 -6.59
C TYR A 187 2.58 3.54 -5.72
N ASN A 188 1.73 2.54 -5.97
CA ASN A 188 1.81 1.26 -5.26
C ASN A 188 3.04 0.46 -5.69
N GLU A 189 3.37 0.47 -6.99
CA GLU A 189 4.62 -0.13 -7.48
C GLU A 189 5.86 0.55 -6.90
N LYS A 190 5.79 1.87 -6.65
CA LYS A 190 6.87 2.58 -5.98
C LYS A 190 7.02 2.14 -4.52
N ALA A 191 5.93 1.97 -3.78
CA ALA A 191 5.94 1.45 -2.41
C ALA A 191 6.53 0.03 -2.35
N ASP A 192 6.14 -0.87 -3.28
CA ASP A 192 6.69 -2.22 -3.43
C ASP A 192 8.21 -2.19 -3.70
N GLN A 193 8.67 -1.33 -4.63
CA GLN A 193 10.10 -1.17 -4.91
C GLN A 193 10.87 -0.67 -3.69
N LEU A 194 10.30 0.26 -2.92
CA LEU A 194 10.89 0.75 -1.67
C LEU A 194 11.00 -0.37 -0.63
N ALA A 195 9.92 -1.15 -0.42
CA ALA A 195 9.93 -2.29 0.48
C ALA A 195 11.01 -3.32 0.09
N LYS A 196 11.06 -3.72 -1.18
CA LYS A 196 12.08 -4.64 -1.70
C LYS A 196 13.51 -4.10 -1.57
N SER A 197 13.71 -2.81 -1.85
CA SER A 197 15.03 -2.19 -1.73
C SER A 197 15.54 -2.16 -0.29
N ALA A 198 14.64 -2.01 0.70
CA ALA A 198 14.98 -2.01 2.11
C ALA A 198 15.52 -3.36 2.60
N LEU A 199 15.16 -4.48 1.97
CA LEU A 199 15.69 -5.81 2.32
C LEU A 199 17.17 -5.97 1.97
N VAL A 200 17.63 -5.37 0.87
CA VAL A 200 18.97 -5.62 0.29
C VAL A 200 19.95 -4.46 0.52
N ASP A 201 19.47 -3.21 0.63
CA ASP A 201 20.33 -2.04 0.74
C ASP A 201 20.53 -1.61 2.20
N LYS A 202 21.66 -2.05 2.79
CA LYS A 202 22.05 -1.65 4.16
C LYS A 202 22.25 -0.14 4.35
N LYS A 203 22.38 0.65 3.28
CA LYS A 203 22.63 2.10 3.34
C LYS A 203 21.35 2.94 3.35
N LYS A 204 20.25 2.39 2.88
CA LYS A 204 18.96 3.12 2.78
C LYS A 204 18.08 3.00 4.03
N VAL A 205 18.53 2.30 5.04
CA VAL A 205 17.79 2.16 6.28
C VAL A 205 18.01 3.42 7.12
N ALA A 206 17.05 4.32 7.09
CA ALA A 206 17.03 5.51 7.93
C ALA A 206 16.67 5.20 9.40
N VAL A 207 16.65 3.95 9.80
CA VAL A 207 16.39 3.55 11.19
C VAL A 207 17.74 3.25 11.85
N LYS A 208 18.21 4.16 12.68
CA LYS A 208 19.39 3.96 13.54
C LYS A 208 19.06 2.89 14.57
N GLY A 209 19.77 1.75 14.48
CA GLY A 209 19.84 0.73 15.53
C GLY A 209 19.08 -0.54 15.21
N ASP A 210 19.61 -1.67 15.68
CA ASP A 210 19.03 -3.03 15.59
C ASP A 210 17.72 -3.21 16.40
N ASN A 211 17.15 -2.13 16.90
CA ASN A 211 15.90 -2.08 17.66
C ASN A 211 14.83 -1.34 16.88
N TRP A 212 13.90 -2.06 16.32
CA TRP A 212 12.66 -1.60 15.72
C TRP A 212 11.85 -0.67 16.62
N PHE A 213 12.00 -0.81 17.93
CA PHE A 213 11.40 0.01 18.99
C PHE A 213 12.13 1.32 19.23
N SER A 214 13.16 1.63 18.46
CA SER A 214 13.79 2.95 18.45
C SER A 214 13.17 3.93 17.44
N ILE A 215 11.97 3.69 16.96
CA ILE A 215 11.06 4.80 16.66
C ILE A 215 10.97 5.59 17.97
N PRO A 216 11.29 6.90 18.02
CA PRO A 216 11.48 7.62 19.28
C PRO A 216 10.29 7.60 20.23
N TYR A 217 9.17 7.01 19.84
CA TYR A 217 7.90 6.94 20.54
C TYR A 217 7.46 5.53 20.98
N PHE A 218 8.22 4.47 20.65
CA PHE A 218 7.90 3.10 21.06
C PHE A 218 8.82 2.63 22.19
N LYS A 219 8.44 2.85 23.41
CA LYS A 219 9.01 2.12 24.54
C LYS A 219 8.35 0.74 24.60
N GLN A 220 9.16 -0.30 24.79
CA GLN A 220 8.71 -1.68 24.99
C GLN A 220 7.62 -1.81 26.08
N ASP A 221 7.63 -0.89 27.05
CA ASP A 221 6.67 -0.79 28.15
C ASP A 221 5.24 -0.40 27.70
N ASP A 222 5.09 0.26 26.54
CA ASP A 222 3.77 0.64 26.01
C ASP A 222 3.02 -0.55 25.41
N LEU A 223 3.74 -1.60 24.99
CA LEU A 223 3.15 -2.84 24.46
C LEU A 223 2.75 -3.84 25.57
N MET A 224 3.32 -3.71 26.76
CA MET A 224 3.02 -4.61 27.90
C MET A 224 1.81 -4.14 28.70
N ARG A 225 1.23 -2.98 28.40
CA ARG A 225 0.04 -2.41 29.05
C ARG A 225 -1.24 -2.54 28.23
N LEU A 226 -1.18 -3.18 27.06
CA LEU A 226 -2.31 -3.54 26.22
C LEU A 226 -2.59 -5.05 26.32
#